data_1c8bcc1e8311675f747cfa7d27dc2fc5
#
_entry.id   1c8bcc1e8311675f747cfa7d27dc2fc5
#
_cell.length_a   1.000
_cell.length_b   1.000
_cell.length_c   1.000
_cell.angle_alpha   90.00
_cell.angle_beta   90.00
_cell.angle_gamma   90.00
#
_symmetry.space_group_name_H-M   'P 1'
#
loop_
_entity.id
_entity.type
_entity.pdbx_description
1 polymer ?
#
loop_
_entity_poly.entity_id
_entity_poly.type
_entity_poly.pdbx_seq_one_letter_code
_entity_poly.pdbx_strand_id
1 'polypeptide(L)'
;IQGSMFGENVMPVRMLREFFLLESAGGILLVIAAVIAILIFNSPLENYYHDILHAPVLIQLGNFSIDKDFHHWINDGLMAIFFLLVSLEIKREVLDGQLSSRAQISLPMIAALGGLIVPSLIYISLNWGNSTALQGWAIPAATDIAFALGVLTLLGSRVPESLKLTLVSIAIIDDLAAILIIAVFYTESLSMMPLLGALLCIVVLFALTKGKISELSPYMVVGTLLWVCVLKSGLHATLAGVIVAMFIPAKGKGDPVVKERISESVTLIETGDNTGVFRGSIDDRLYVELVDADLNSSATEVNTGEVNITTRTEQDPLYRLEHGLHIWVAFLILPLFALANAGVSLKGLNLDFFVEPVTLGVALGLLLGKPIGVMLFTYIGITLKFCSLPTNVEWKQYFGLALLAGIGFTMSLFIGGLAFDDEGFQTLVRLGVITASLASGVLGYFTLRISGTKQINI
;
A
#
# COMPACT_ATOMS: atom_id res chain seq x y z
N ILE A 1 -36.29 2.56 42.24
CA ILE A 1 -34.90 2.24 42.62
C ILE A 1 -34.46 1.06 41.76
N GLN A 2 -34.02 1.28 40.56
CA GLN A 2 -33.20 0.37 39.72
C GLN A 2 -32.78 1.21 38.52
N GLY A 3 -31.69 1.86 38.67
CA GLY A 3 -31.06 2.60 37.60
C GLY A 3 -29.53 2.57 37.83
N SER A 4 -28.81 2.44 36.75
CA SER A 4 -27.37 2.65 36.62
C SER A 4 -26.41 1.58 37.16
N MET A 5 -26.19 0.52 36.39
CA MET A 5 -24.99 -0.29 36.47
C MET A 5 -24.50 -0.78 35.08
N PHE A 6 -24.60 0.02 34.04
CA PHE A 6 -24.06 -0.32 32.70
C PHE A 6 -23.32 0.85 32.03
N GLY A 7 -22.77 1.79 32.84
CA GLY A 7 -22.20 3.03 32.31
C GLY A 7 -20.67 3.10 32.13
N GLU A 8 -19.88 2.15 32.62
CA GLU A 8 -18.42 2.36 32.69
C GLU A 8 -17.54 1.54 31.72
N ASN A 9 -18.10 0.56 31.01
CA ASN A 9 -17.30 -0.27 30.07
C ASN A 9 -17.44 0.11 28.59
N VAL A 10 -18.17 1.17 28.24
CA VAL A 10 -18.43 1.58 26.84
C VAL A 10 -17.33 2.51 26.30
N MET A 11 -16.63 3.23 27.19
CA MET A 11 -15.63 4.23 26.80
C MET A 11 -14.40 3.64 26.06
N PRO A 12 -13.76 2.55 26.53
CA PRO A 12 -12.60 1.99 25.82
C PRO A 12 -12.95 1.39 24.44
N VAL A 13 -14.14 0.79 24.30
CA VAL A 13 -14.59 0.20 23.03
C VAL A 13 -14.90 1.29 22.00
N ARG A 14 -15.48 2.40 22.43
CA ARG A 14 -15.74 3.56 21.55
C ARG A 14 -14.45 4.21 21.08
N MET A 15 -13.47 4.42 21.97
CA MET A 15 -12.16 4.95 21.63
C MET A 15 -11.40 4.03 20.67
N LEU A 16 -11.45 2.71 20.86
CA LEU A 16 -10.89 1.73 19.94
C LEU A 16 -11.57 1.80 18.57
N ARG A 17 -12.90 1.87 18.54
CA ARG A 17 -13.65 2.00 17.28
C ARG A 17 -13.31 3.29 16.55
N GLU A 18 -13.24 4.41 17.25
CA GLU A 18 -12.84 5.70 16.68
C GLU A 18 -11.38 5.66 16.17
N PHE A 19 -10.46 4.97 16.89
CA PHE A 19 -9.08 4.76 16.43
C PHE A 19 -9.02 3.96 15.11
N PHE A 20 -9.77 2.85 15.01
CA PHE A 20 -9.80 2.03 13.78
C PHE A 20 -10.46 2.74 12.58
N LEU A 21 -11.23 3.79 12.80
CA LEU A 21 -11.81 4.62 11.75
C LEU A 21 -10.84 5.72 11.26
N LEU A 22 -9.72 5.96 11.94
CA LEU A 22 -8.71 6.90 11.48
C LEU A 22 -7.89 6.28 10.34
N GLU A 23 -7.79 6.97 9.23
CA GLU A 23 -6.93 6.58 8.10
C GLU A 23 -5.45 6.38 8.52
N SER A 24 -5.01 7.05 9.57
CA SER A 24 -3.64 6.94 10.12
C SER A 24 -3.42 5.73 11.04
N ALA A 25 -4.47 5.02 11.45
CA ALA A 25 -4.37 3.98 12.47
C ALA A 25 -3.48 2.80 12.03
N GLY A 26 -3.56 2.40 10.77
CA GLY A 26 -2.69 1.36 10.19
C GLY A 26 -1.20 1.73 10.28
N GLY A 27 -0.85 2.96 9.88
CA GLY A 27 0.53 3.44 9.96
C GLY A 27 1.05 3.54 11.41
N ILE A 28 0.21 3.98 12.35
CA ILE A 28 0.58 4.03 13.77
C ILE A 28 0.83 2.62 14.32
N LEU A 29 -0.05 1.67 14.03
CA LEU A 29 0.08 0.28 14.47
C LEU A 29 1.33 -0.38 13.89
N LEU A 30 1.66 -0.06 12.64
CA LEU A 30 2.88 -0.50 11.97
C LEU A 30 4.14 -0.04 12.73
N VAL A 31 4.20 1.25 13.09
CA VAL A 31 5.31 1.80 13.88
C VAL A 31 5.39 1.16 15.25
N ILE A 32 4.25 0.97 15.93
CA ILE A 32 4.20 0.29 17.23
C ILE A 32 4.73 -1.13 17.11
N ALA A 33 4.32 -1.89 16.09
CA ALA A 33 4.80 -3.24 15.83
C ALA A 33 6.31 -3.30 15.63
N ALA A 34 6.87 -2.35 14.87
CA ALA A 34 8.31 -2.24 14.66
C ALA A 34 9.08 -1.93 15.96
N VAL A 35 8.57 -0.99 16.76
CA VAL A 35 9.17 -0.66 18.08
C VAL A 35 9.14 -1.87 18.99
N ILE A 36 8.01 -2.59 19.03
CA ILE A 36 7.88 -3.84 19.80
C ILE A 36 8.90 -4.89 19.33
N ALA A 37 9.06 -5.07 18.00
CA ALA A 37 10.05 -5.99 17.45
C ALA A 37 11.47 -5.65 17.92
N ILE A 38 11.88 -4.38 17.82
CA ILE A 38 13.20 -3.91 18.29
C ILE A 38 13.37 -4.13 19.80
N LEU A 39 12.35 -3.83 20.60
CA LEU A 39 12.40 -4.01 22.05
C LEU A 39 12.52 -5.49 22.44
N ILE A 40 11.74 -6.38 21.83
CA ILE A 40 11.80 -7.82 22.07
C ILE A 40 13.18 -8.36 21.69
N PHE A 41 13.68 -7.99 20.51
CA PHE A 41 14.98 -8.45 19.99
C PHE A 41 16.17 -8.01 20.89
N ASN A 42 16.02 -6.92 21.65
CA ASN A 42 17.04 -6.42 22.57
C ASN A 42 16.77 -6.73 24.04
N SER A 43 15.80 -7.61 24.31
CA SER A 43 15.40 -8.06 25.65
C SER A 43 15.85 -9.51 25.90
N PRO A 44 15.66 -10.04 27.12
CA PRO A 44 15.83 -11.48 27.39
C PRO A 44 14.91 -12.40 26.59
N LEU A 45 13.90 -11.85 25.90
CA LEU A 45 12.94 -12.57 25.08
C LEU A 45 13.43 -12.83 23.64
N GLU A 46 14.65 -12.39 23.28
CA GLU A 46 15.24 -12.55 21.95
C GLU A 46 15.20 -14.00 21.45
N ASN A 47 15.60 -14.96 22.29
CA ASN A 47 15.60 -16.36 21.93
C ASN A 47 14.18 -16.89 21.66
N TYR A 48 13.21 -16.55 22.51
CA TYR A 48 11.81 -16.96 22.30
C TYR A 48 11.22 -16.36 21.03
N TYR A 49 11.55 -15.10 20.74
CA TYR A 49 11.12 -14.46 19.50
C TYR A 49 11.70 -15.16 18.28
N HIS A 50 13.00 -15.49 18.30
CA HIS A 50 13.66 -16.22 17.23
C HIS A 50 13.06 -17.62 17.07
N ASP A 51 12.85 -18.36 18.17
CA ASP A 51 12.26 -19.70 18.15
C ASP A 51 10.84 -19.70 17.57
N ILE A 52 10.03 -18.68 17.87
CA ILE A 52 8.68 -18.53 17.30
C ILE A 52 8.75 -18.27 15.79
N LEU A 53 9.60 -17.36 15.34
CA LEU A 53 9.72 -17.03 13.92
C LEU A 53 10.25 -18.19 13.08
N HIS A 54 11.17 -18.97 13.65
CA HIS A 54 11.76 -20.14 12.97
C HIS A 54 11.07 -21.46 13.34
N ALA A 55 9.92 -21.40 14.04
CA ALA A 55 9.12 -22.60 14.30
C ALA A 55 8.67 -23.23 12.97
N PRO A 56 8.93 -24.53 12.75
CA PRO A 56 8.54 -25.20 11.51
C PRO A 56 7.01 -25.32 11.42
N VAL A 57 6.44 -24.84 10.32
CA VAL A 57 5.02 -24.98 9.99
C VAL A 57 4.90 -25.89 8.79
N LEU A 58 4.56 -27.17 9.05
CA LEU A 58 4.43 -28.20 8.04
C LEU A 58 2.97 -28.39 7.65
N ILE A 59 2.65 -28.19 6.36
CA ILE A 59 1.38 -28.60 5.77
C ILE A 59 1.66 -29.78 4.85
N GLN A 60 1.13 -30.96 5.20
CA GLN A 60 1.34 -32.19 4.45
C GLN A 60 0.02 -32.82 4.01
N LEU A 61 -0.06 -33.16 2.71
CA LEU A 61 -1.17 -33.89 2.13
C LEU A 61 -0.63 -35.05 1.28
N GLY A 62 -0.59 -36.25 1.84
CA GLY A 62 0.06 -37.40 1.21
C GLY A 62 1.56 -37.16 0.97
N ASN A 63 2.00 -37.26 -0.27
CA ASN A 63 3.40 -37.00 -0.68
C ASN A 63 3.69 -35.51 -0.93
N PHE A 64 2.67 -34.65 -0.91
CA PHE A 64 2.83 -33.23 -1.06
C PHE A 64 3.06 -32.59 0.32
N SER A 65 4.15 -31.84 0.47
CA SER A 65 4.44 -31.10 1.72
C SER A 65 4.92 -29.69 1.42
N ILE A 66 4.47 -28.72 2.21
CA ILE A 66 5.05 -27.39 2.32
C ILE A 66 5.67 -27.34 3.70
N ASP A 67 6.99 -27.39 3.74
CA ASP A 67 7.80 -27.31 4.96
C ASP A 67 8.55 -25.98 4.93
N LYS A 68 8.06 -25.04 5.69
CA LYS A 68 8.60 -23.69 5.82
C LYS A 68 8.43 -23.23 7.27
N ASP A 69 9.31 -22.39 7.77
CA ASP A 69 9.16 -21.77 9.07
C ASP A 69 8.09 -20.66 9.07
N PHE A 70 7.68 -20.20 10.24
CA PHE A 70 6.64 -19.19 10.39
C PHE A 70 7.02 -17.85 9.73
N HIS A 71 8.31 -17.48 9.76
CA HIS A 71 8.82 -16.29 9.10
C HIS A 71 8.59 -16.31 7.58
N HIS A 72 8.85 -17.45 6.93
CA HIS A 72 8.55 -17.61 5.50
C HIS A 72 7.04 -17.57 5.21
N TRP A 73 6.19 -18.11 6.10
CA TRP A 73 4.74 -17.99 5.94
C TRP A 73 4.25 -16.54 5.98
N ILE A 74 4.87 -15.70 6.82
CA ILE A 74 4.58 -14.26 6.85
C ILE A 74 5.03 -13.62 5.54
N ASN A 75 6.28 -13.86 5.11
CA ASN A 75 6.88 -13.20 3.97
C ASN A 75 6.34 -13.68 2.62
N ASP A 76 6.01 -14.96 2.45
CA ASP A 76 5.50 -15.52 1.20
C ASP A 76 3.97 -15.60 1.17
N GLY A 77 3.34 -15.91 2.31
CA GLY A 77 1.90 -16.10 2.40
C GLY A 77 1.14 -14.79 2.60
N LEU A 78 1.43 -14.08 3.72
CA LEU A 78 0.70 -12.86 4.03
C LEU A 78 1.05 -11.73 3.05
N MET A 79 2.32 -11.64 2.60
CA MET A 79 2.70 -10.66 1.59
C MET A 79 2.09 -10.95 0.22
N ALA A 80 1.74 -12.19 -0.12
CA ALA A 80 0.95 -12.48 -1.33
C ALA A 80 -0.45 -11.84 -1.26
N ILE A 81 -1.07 -11.81 -0.08
CA ILE A 81 -2.37 -11.13 0.14
C ILE A 81 -2.20 -9.60 0.07
N PHE A 82 -1.09 -9.07 0.63
CA PHE A 82 -0.76 -7.66 0.48
C PHE A 82 -0.61 -7.26 -0.99
N PHE A 83 0.18 -8.00 -1.78
CA PHE A 83 0.35 -7.72 -3.20
C PHE A 83 -0.92 -7.96 -4.03
N LEU A 84 -1.81 -8.86 -3.58
CA LEU A 84 -3.16 -8.98 -4.15
C LEU A 84 -3.93 -7.68 -3.96
N LEU A 85 -3.97 -7.12 -2.74
CA LEU A 85 -4.64 -5.85 -2.44
C LEU A 85 -4.06 -4.71 -3.27
N VAL A 86 -2.74 -4.50 -3.22
CA VAL A 86 -2.06 -3.42 -3.97
C VAL A 86 -2.35 -3.53 -5.48
N SER A 87 -2.35 -4.75 -6.03
CA SER A 87 -2.65 -4.95 -7.45
C SER A 87 -4.11 -4.71 -7.81
N LEU A 88 -5.06 -4.93 -6.88
CA LEU A 88 -6.46 -4.54 -7.04
C LEU A 88 -6.60 -3.02 -7.02
N GLU A 89 -5.91 -2.33 -6.11
CA GLU A 89 -5.85 -0.87 -6.04
C GLU A 89 -5.27 -0.28 -7.35
N ILE A 90 -4.14 -0.80 -7.82
CA ILE A 90 -3.54 -0.41 -9.11
C ILE A 90 -4.56 -0.56 -10.23
N LYS A 91 -5.23 -1.72 -10.31
CA LYS A 91 -6.22 -2.00 -11.34
C LYS A 91 -7.40 -1.02 -11.28
N ARG A 92 -7.90 -0.72 -10.10
CA ARG A 92 -8.95 0.28 -9.89
C ARG A 92 -8.50 1.67 -10.34
N GLU A 93 -7.30 2.11 -9.91
CA GLU A 93 -6.75 3.42 -10.27
C GLU A 93 -6.53 3.58 -11.78
N VAL A 94 -6.12 2.52 -12.48
CA VAL A 94 -5.96 2.52 -13.94
C VAL A 94 -7.29 2.55 -14.66
N LEU A 95 -8.32 1.85 -14.18
CA LEU A 95 -9.62 1.77 -14.84
C LEU A 95 -10.47 3.02 -14.58
N ASP A 96 -10.51 3.49 -13.33
CA ASP A 96 -11.48 4.51 -12.90
C ASP A 96 -10.86 5.67 -12.11
N GLY A 97 -9.60 5.55 -11.64
CA GLY A 97 -8.97 6.49 -10.73
C GLY A 97 -8.04 7.51 -11.39
N GLN A 98 -7.06 7.98 -10.61
CA GLN A 98 -6.08 9.00 -10.99
C GLN A 98 -5.15 8.56 -12.12
N LEU A 99 -4.95 7.24 -12.30
CA LEU A 99 -4.11 6.68 -13.35
C LEU A 99 -4.88 6.44 -14.66
N SER A 100 -6.17 6.80 -14.74
CA SER A 100 -7.01 6.57 -15.92
C SER A 100 -6.77 7.55 -17.08
N SER A 101 -6.17 8.73 -16.83
CA SER A 101 -5.90 9.72 -17.86
C SER A 101 -4.40 10.00 -18.04
N ARG A 102 -3.97 10.20 -19.29
CA ARG A 102 -2.57 10.50 -19.62
C ARG A 102 -2.05 11.77 -18.95
N ALA A 103 -2.90 12.76 -18.75
CA ALA A 103 -2.52 14.01 -18.11
C ALA A 103 -2.26 13.84 -16.61
N GLN A 104 -3.06 12.99 -15.94
CA GLN A 104 -2.95 12.76 -14.50
C GLN A 104 -1.81 11.81 -14.15
N ILE A 105 -1.56 10.77 -14.97
CA ILE A 105 -0.49 9.78 -14.72
C ILE A 105 0.92 10.35 -15.00
N SER A 106 1.05 11.37 -15.85
CA SER A 106 2.37 11.84 -16.32
C SER A 106 3.27 12.30 -15.17
N LEU A 107 2.76 13.10 -14.23
CA LEU A 107 3.53 13.58 -13.10
C LEU A 107 3.95 12.46 -12.15
N PRO A 108 3.03 11.61 -11.61
CA PRO A 108 3.43 10.51 -10.74
C PRO A 108 4.41 9.53 -11.41
N MET A 109 4.23 9.24 -12.70
CA MET A 109 5.12 8.33 -13.43
C MET A 109 6.55 8.89 -13.56
N ILE A 110 6.69 10.17 -13.93
CA ILE A 110 8.00 10.82 -14.03
C ILE A 110 8.65 10.91 -12.66
N ALA A 111 7.89 11.26 -11.62
CA ALA A 111 8.36 11.33 -10.26
C ALA A 111 8.84 9.95 -9.73
N ALA A 112 8.05 8.90 -9.95
CA ALA A 112 8.39 7.54 -9.56
C ALA A 112 9.64 7.02 -10.29
N LEU A 113 9.78 7.28 -11.60
CA LEU A 113 11.01 6.95 -12.33
C LEU A 113 12.25 7.62 -11.72
N GLY A 114 12.15 8.88 -11.34
CA GLY A 114 13.24 9.57 -10.63
C GLY A 114 13.49 8.95 -9.25
N GLY A 115 12.41 8.68 -8.51
CA GLY A 115 12.43 8.04 -7.19
C GLY A 115 12.94 6.59 -7.21
N LEU A 116 12.99 5.94 -8.35
CA LEU A 116 13.56 4.61 -8.55
C LEU A 116 15.03 4.71 -8.98
N ILE A 117 15.32 5.50 -10.01
CA ILE A 117 16.65 5.54 -10.66
C ILE A 117 17.70 6.15 -9.73
N VAL A 118 17.42 7.31 -9.13
CA VAL A 118 18.44 8.04 -8.36
C VAL A 118 18.85 7.30 -7.08
N PRO A 119 17.95 6.78 -6.23
CA PRO A 119 18.36 6.01 -5.05
C PRO A 119 19.10 4.72 -5.42
N SER A 120 18.68 4.03 -6.49
CA SER A 120 19.38 2.84 -6.99
C SER A 120 20.80 3.17 -7.45
N LEU A 121 21.01 4.27 -8.15
CA LEU A 121 22.35 4.71 -8.56
C LEU A 121 23.23 5.07 -7.38
N ILE A 122 22.70 5.72 -6.34
CA ILE A 122 23.44 6.01 -5.10
C ILE A 122 23.87 4.69 -4.44
N TYR A 123 22.94 3.75 -4.31
CA TYR A 123 23.24 2.44 -3.73
C TYR A 123 24.34 1.70 -4.51
N ILE A 124 24.19 1.61 -5.83
CA ILE A 124 25.18 0.95 -6.73
C ILE A 124 26.54 1.63 -6.62
N SER A 125 26.60 2.97 -6.58
CA SER A 125 27.87 3.70 -6.52
C SER A 125 28.65 3.43 -5.23
N LEU A 126 27.95 3.28 -4.09
CA LEU A 126 28.57 2.99 -2.80
C LEU A 126 28.98 1.52 -2.64
N ASN A 127 28.29 0.62 -3.31
CA ASN A 127 28.55 -0.82 -3.24
C ASN A 127 29.29 -1.35 -4.47
N TRP A 128 29.86 -0.45 -5.29
CA TRP A 128 30.58 -0.84 -6.51
C TRP A 128 31.77 -1.76 -6.20
N GLY A 129 31.81 -2.88 -6.91
CA GLY A 129 32.88 -3.88 -6.73
C GLY A 129 32.55 -5.03 -5.76
N ASN A 130 31.44 -4.95 -5.02
CA ASN A 130 30.93 -6.05 -4.20
C ASN A 130 29.70 -6.67 -4.86
N SER A 131 29.86 -7.79 -5.56
CA SER A 131 28.79 -8.44 -6.31
C SER A 131 27.61 -8.89 -5.44
N THR A 132 27.86 -9.30 -4.19
CA THR A 132 26.82 -9.69 -3.24
C THR A 132 26.05 -8.46 -2.78
N ALA A 133 26.73 -7.41 -2.35
CA ALA A 133 26.09 -6.18 -1.92
C ALA A 133 25.26 -5.54 -3.04
N LEU A 134 25.70 -5.63 -4.29
CA LEU A 134 24.98 -5.10 -5.46
C LEU A 134 23.58 -5.70 -5.65
N GLN A 135 23.31 -6.90 -5.13
CA GLN A 135 21.96 -7.49 -5.20
C GLN A 135 20.91 -6.63 -4.53
N GLY A 136 21.27 -5.82 -3.52
CA GLY A 136 20.37 -4.94 -2.80
C GLY A 136 20.03 -3.61 -3.50
N TRP A 137 20.37 -3.43 -4.79
CA TRP A 137 20.24 -2.14 -5.52
C TRP A 137 18.81 -1.57 -5.53
N ALA A 138 17.80 -2.42 -5.47
CA ALA A 138 16.39 -2.04 -5.51
C ALA A 138 15.81 -1.67 -4.13
N ILE A 139 16.50 -1.99 -3.04
CA ILE A 139 16.01 -1.76 -1.67
C ILE A 139 15.61 -0.30 -1.43
N PRO A 140 16.45 0.72 -1.78
CA PRO A 140 16.10 2.11 -1.53
C PRO A 140 15.12 2.71 -2.55
N ALA A 141 14.66 1.94 -3.52
CA ALA A 141 13.71 2.42 -4.53
C ALA A 141 12.25 2.34 -4.10
N ALA A 142 11.91 1.51 -3.12
CA ALA A 142 10.54 1.30 -2.67
C ALA A 142 10.02 2.41 -1.74
N THR A 143 8.68 2.58 -1.70
CA THR A 143 7.97 3.50 -0.78
C THR A 143 6.95 2.70 0.05
N ASP A 144 6.88 2.94 1.35
CA ASP A 144 5.85 2.40 2.22
C ASP A 144 4.63 3.34 2.25
N ILE A 145 3.59 2.99 1.50
CA ILE A 145 2.35 3.79 1.41
C ILE A 145 1.70 3.95 2.78
N ALA A 146 1.59 2.88 3.56
CA ALA A 146 0.86 2.88 4.83
C ALA A 146 1.53 3.82 5.84
N PHE A 147 2.84 3.77 5.94
CA PHE A 147 3.58 4.66 6.84
C PHE A 147 3.58 6.12 6.31
N ALA A 148 3.82 6.32 5.02
CA ALA A 148 3.86 7.66 4.44
C ALA A 148 2.50 8.38 4.55
N LEU A 149 1.39 7.70 4.26
CA LEU A 149 0.03 8.20 4.49
C LEU A 149 -0.27 8.41 5.97
N GLY A 150 0.18 7.51 6.84
CA GLY A 150 0.05 7.67 8.27
C GLY A 150 0.65 9.00 8.76
N VAL A 151 1.87 9.34 8.33
CA VAL A 151 2.51 10.63 8.65
C VAL A 151 1.75 11.79 8.02
N LEU A 152 1.29 11.64 6.78
CA LEU A 152 0.59 12.71 6.05
C LEU A 152 -0.77 13.05 6.69
N THR A 153 -1.52 12.04 7.15
CA THR A 153 -2.81 12.23 7.81
C THR A 153 -2.70 12.94 9.16
N LEU A 154 -1.56 12.82 9.87
CA LEU A 154 -1.30 13.58 11.10
C LEU A 154 -1.23 15.10 10.86
N LEU A 155 -0.99 15.54 9.63
CA LEU A 155 -0.98 16.96 9.26
C LEU A 155 -2.38 17.53 8.99
N GLY A 156 -3.39 16.67 8.81
CA GLY A 156 -4.79 17.03 8.62
C GLY A 156 -5.02 17.99 7.45
N SER A 157 -5.80 19.05 7.68
CA SER A 157 -6.18 20.06 6.67
C SER A 157 -5.03 20.98 6.19
N ARG A 158 -3.82 20.80 6.69
CA ARG A 158 -2.66 21.59 6.26
C ARG A 158 -2.08 21.14 4.92
N VAL A 159 -2.42 19.94 4.50
CA VAL A 159 -1.93 19.34 3.26
C VAL A 159 -3.07 19.30 2.26
N PRO A 160 -2.89 19.89 1.05
CA PRO A 160 -3.88 19.79 -0.02
C PRO A 160 -4.17 18.33 -0.39
N GLU A 161 -5.41 18.02 -0.69
CA GLU A 161 -5.84 16.67 -1.09
C GLU A 161 -5.12 16.20 -2.37
N SER A 162 -4.88 17.14 -3.32
CA SER A 162 -4.11 16.86 -4.53
C SER A 162 -2.69 16.36 -4.24
N LEU A 163 -2.08 16.81 -3.13
CA LEU A 163 -0.76 16.35 -2.71
C LEU A 163 -0.83 14.91 -2.14
N LYS A 164 -1.88 14.58 -1.38
CA LYS A 164 -2.11 13.22 -0.87
C LYS A 164 -2.30 12.24 -2.03
N LEU A 165 -3.16 12.59 -2.98
CA LEU A 165 -3.39 11.79 -4.18
C LEU A 165 -2.11 11.59 -5.01
N THR A 166 -1.27 12.62 -5.11
CA THR A 166 0.01 12.51 -5.81
C THR A 166 0.96 11.53 -5.10
N LEU A 167 1.05 11.57 -3.76
CA LEU A 167 1.88 10.63 -3.00
C LEU A 167 1.42 9.19 -3.21
N VAL A 168 0.11 8.95 -3.09
CA VAL A 168 -0.48 7.62 -3.33
C VAL A 168 -0.17 7.14 -4.75
N SER A 169 -0.36 8.00 -5.76
CA SER A 169 -0.08 7.64 -7.15
C SER A 169 1.39 7.32 -7.41
N ILE A 170 2.33 8.07 -6.81
CA ILE A 170 3.78 7.77 -6.90
C ILE A 170 4.05 6.41 -6.26
N ALA A 171 3.56 6.18 -5.05
CA ALA A 171 3.82 4.96 -4.31
C ALA A 171 3.20 3.71 -4.98
N ILE A 172 2.01 3.83 -5.56
CA ILE A 172 1.38 2.78 -6.39
C ILE A 172 2.27 2.41 -7.59
N ILE A 173 2.87 3.40 -8.25
CA ILE A 173 3.78 3.16 -9.38
C ILE A 173 5.10 2.54 -8.89
N ASP A 174 5.61 2.97 -7.73
CA ASP A 174 6.78 2.37 -7.09
C ASP A 174 6.54 0.90 -6.75
N ASP A 175 5.37 0.55 -6.21
CA ASP A 175 5.00 -0.83 -5.89
C ASP A 175 4.88 -1.69 -7.16
N LEU A 176 4.30 -1.14 -8.24
CA LEU A 176 4.28 -1.82 -9.54
C LEU A 176 5.70 -2.08 -10.05
N ALA A 177 6.59 -1.09 -9.94
CA ALA A 177 7.98 -1.24 -10.32
C ALA A 177 8.69 -2.29 -9.44
N ALA A 178 8.44 -2.29 -8.13
CA ALA A 178 8.97 -3.28 -7.19
C ALA A 178 8.54 -4.71 -7.57
N ILE A 179 7.26 -4.92 -7.90
CA ILE A 179 6.74 -6.20 -8.38
C ILE A 179 7.50 -6.69 -9.61
N LEU A 180 7.70 -5.80 -10.61
CA LEU A 180 8.43 -6.14 -11.83
C LEU A 180 9.91 -6.45 -11.56
N ILE A 181 10.54 -5.68 -10.69
CA ILE A 181 11.93 -5.90 -10.28
C ILE A 181 12.07 -7.25 -9.57
N ILE A 182 11.19 -7.56 -8.63
CA ILE A 182 11.18 -8.85 -7.92
C ILE A 182 11.03 -10.00 -8.91
N ALA A 183 10.10 -9.90 -9.85
CA ALA A 183 9.85 -10.94 -10.84
C ALA A 183 11.04 -11.21 -11.77
N VAL A 184 11.82 -10.18 -12.11
CA VAL A 184 12.92 -10.30 -13.10
C VAL A 184 14.27 -10.57 -12.44
N PHE A 185 14.55 -9.94 -11.30
CA PHE A 185 15.91 -9.93 -10.73
C PHE A 185 16.09 -10.85 -9.52
N TYR A 186 14.99 -11.23 -8.82
CA TYR A 186 15.05 -12.05 -7.61
C TYR A 186 14.45 -13.45 -7.80
N THR A 187 14.37 -13.92 -9.04
CA THR A 187 13.92 -15.29 -9.35
C THR A 187 15.07 -16.28 -9.17
N GLU A 188 14.83 -17.34 -8.43
CA GLU A 188 15.75 -18.46 -8.20
C GLU A 188 15.72 -19.49 -9.35
N SER A 189 16.25 -20.68 -9.11
CA SER A 189 16.20 -21.80 -10.06
C SER A 189 14.77 -22.27 -10.34
N LEU A 190 14.35 -22.18 -11.60
CA LEU A 190 12.99 -22.52 -12.02
C LEU A 190 12.76 -24.04 -12.07
N SER A 191 11.69 -24.49 -11.43
CA SER A 191 11.17 -25.86 -11.53
C SER A 191 10.02 -25.92 -12.53
N MET A 192 10.17 -26.73 -13.60
CA MET A 192 9.21 -26.76 -14.72
C MET A 192 7.85 -27.35 -14.35
N MET A 193 7.79 -28.36 -13.48
CA MET A 193 6.51 -29.03 -13.15
C MET A 193 5.54 -28.09 -12.40
N PRO A 194 5.96 -27.38 -11.31
CA PRO A 194 5.10 -26.40 -10.67
C PRO A 194 4.77 -25.22 -11.60
N LEU A 195 5.69 -24.83 -12.48
CA LEU A 195 5.46 -23.74 -13.44
C LEU A 195 4.36 -24.10 -14.45
N LEU A 196 4.30 -25.35 -14.92
CA LEU A 196 3.18 -25.84 -15.75
C LEU A 196 1.86 -25.83 -14.98
N GLY A 197 1.88 -26.19 -13.69
CA GLY A 197 0.71 -26.06 -12.81
C GLY A 197 0.24 -24.61 -12.66
N ALA A 198 1.18 -23.67 -12.47
CA ALA A 198 0.88 -22.26 -12.43
C ALA A 198 0.26 -21.75 -13.75
N LEU A 199 0.81 -22.16 -14.89
CA LEU A 199 0.25 -21.83 -16.20
C LEU A 199 -1.18 -22.37 -16.37
N LEU A 200 -1.45 -23.58 -15.93
CA LEU A 200 -2.81 -24.15 -15.94
C LEU A 200 -3.77 -23.31 -15.09
N CYS A 201 -3.35 -22.91 -13.89
CA CYS A 201 -4.16 -22.03 -13.03
C CYS A 201 -4.45 -20.69 -13.72
N ILE A 202 -3.48 -20.09 -14.40
CA ILE A 202 -3.65 -18.85 -15.17
C ILE A 202 -4.68 -19.06 -16.30
N VAL A 203 -4.63 -20.17 -17.02
CA VAL A 203 -5.62 -20.51 -18.06
C VAL A 203 -7.01 -20.63 -17.46
N VAL A 204 -7.15 -21.26 -16.29
CA VAL A 204 -8.44 -21.36 -15.58
C VAL A 204 -8.93 -19.98 -15.13
N LEU A 205 -8.08 -19.13 -14.56
CA LEU A 205 -8.44 -17.75 -14.20
C LEU A 205 -8.91 -16.96 -15.42
N PHE A 206 -8.21 -17.08 -16.55
CA PHE A 206 -8.62 -16.47 -17.80
C PHE A 206 -10.00 -16.97 -18.27
N ALA A 207 -10.26 -18.27 -18.17
CA ALA A 207 -11.55 -18.87 -18.53
C ALA A 207 -12.68 -18.35 -17.61
N LEU A 208 -12.44 -18.24 -16.30
CA LEU A 208 -13.39 -17.65 -15.34
C LEU A 208 -13.76 -16.21 -15.72
N THR A 209 -12.74 -15.38 -16.03
CA THR A 209 -12.95 -13.99 -16.45
C THR A 209 -13.70 -13.90 -17.78
N LYS A 210 -13.36 -14.73 -18.76
CA LYS A 210 -14.08 -14.82 -20.05
C LYS A 210 -15.51 -15.30 -19.87
N GLY A 211 -15.75 -16.20 -18.92
CA GLY A 211 -17.09 -16.70 -18.55
C GLY A 211 -17.92 -15.65 -17.78
N LYS A 212 -17.37 -14.45 -17.53
CA LYS A 212 -18.03 -13.35 -16.79
C LYS A 212 -18.54 -13.79 -15.40
N ILE A 213 -17.80 -14.69 -14.74
CA ILE A 213 -18.13 -15.15 -13.40
C ILE A 213 -17.78 -14.01 -12.43
N SER A 214 -18.78 -13.46 -11.74
CA SER A 214 -18.63 -12.36 -10.78
C SER A 214 -18.44 -12.83 -9.34
N GLU A 215 -18.57 -14.11 -9.06
CA GLU A 215 -18.31 -14.69 -7.75
C GLU A 215 -16.80 -14.76 -7.47
N LEU A 216 -16.39 -14.33 -6.26
CA LEU A 216 -14.97 -14.31 -5.86
C LEU A 216 -14.42 -15.68 -5.49
N SER A 217 -15.28 -16.58 -4.97
CA SER A 217 -14.84 -17.89 -4.46
C SER A 217 -14.02 -18.72 -5.45
N PRO A 218 -14.40 -18.86 -6.75
CA PRO A 218 -13.61 -19.61 -7.72
C PRO A 218 -12.22 -18.99 -7.94
N TYR A 219 -12.13 -17.66 -7.98
CA TYR A 219 -10.85 -16.95 -8.14
C TYR A 219 -9.93 -17.17 -6.93
N MET A 220 -10.47 -17.17 -5.72
CA MET A 220 -9.69 -17.41 -4.49
C MET A 220 -9.19 -18.86 -4.43
N VAL A 221 -10.00 -19.82 -4.78
CA VAL A 221 -9.58 -21.24 -4.83
C VAL A 221 -8.47 -21.45 -5.85
N VAL A 222 -8.66 -20.99 -7.09
CA VAL A 222 -7.63 -21.11 -8.14
C VAL A 222 -6.40 -20.28 -7.81
N GLY A 223 -6.58 -19.09 -7.18
CA GLY A 223 -5.51 -18.23 -6.72
C GLY A 223 -4.64 -18.89 -5.64
N THR A 224 -5.26 -19.62 -4.70
CA THR A 224 -4.52 -20.39 -3.69
C THR A 224 -3.71 -21.52 -4.33
N LEU A 225 -4.29 -22.23 -5.30
CA LEU A 225 -3.57 -23.25 -6.07
C LEU A 225 -2.41 -22.64 -6.88
N LEU A 226 -2.65 -21.50 -7.51
CA LEU A 226 -1.62 -20.73 -8.21
C LEU A 226 -0.48 -20.36 -7.26
N TRP A 227 -0.79 -19.82 -6.06
CA TRP A 227 0.20 -19.46 -5.06
C TRP A 227 1.05 -20.67 -4.66
N VAL A 228 0.44 -21.83 -4.42
CA VAL A 228 1.18 -23.06 -4.13
C VAL A 228 2.10 -23.47 -5.28
N CYS A 229 1.64 -23.38 -6.52
CA CYS A 229 2.44 -23.68 -7.70
C CYS A 229 3.61 -22.71 -7.86
N VAL A 230 3.37 -21.40 -7.67
CA VAL A 230 4.41 -20.37 -7.75
C VAL A 230 5.43 -20.56 -6.63
N LEU A 231 5.01 -20.82 -5.40
CA LEU A 231 5.88 -21.10 -4.24
C LEU A 231 6.85 -22.27 -4.50
N LYS A 232 6.40 -23.29 -5.22
CA LYS A 232 7.20 -24.49 -5.56
C LYS A 232 8.00 -24.34 -6.87
N SER A 233 7.79 -23.26 -7.63
CA SER A 233 8.40 -23.09 -8.95
C SER A 233 9.74 -22.38 -8.93
N GLY A 234 10.16 -21.77 -7.82
CA GLY A 234 11.33 -20.89 -7.72
C GLY A 234 11.04 -19.42 -8.06
N LEU A 235 9.80 -19.11 -8.40
CA LEU A 235 9.32 -17.72 -8.47
C LEU A 235 8.88 -17.26 -7.07
N HIS A 236 8.95 -15.95 -6.82
CA HIS A 236 8.42 -15.42 -5.58
C HIS A 236 6.92 -15.62 -5.47
N ALA A 237 6.49 -16.23 -4.37
CA ALA A 237 5.10 -16.61 -4.12
C ALA A 237 4.13 -15.42 -4.18
N THR A 238 4.60 -14.22 -3.85
CA THR A 238 3.84 -12.96 -3.89
C THR A 238 3.30 -12.61 -5.27
N LEU A 239 3.96 -13.05 -6.36
CA LEU A 239 3.50 -12.84 -7.74
C LEU A 239 2.13 -13.48 -8.01
N ALA A 240 1.78 -14.54 -7.28
CA ALA A 240 0.47 -15.16 -7.41
C ALA A 240 -0.67 -14.18 -7.08
N GLY A 241 -0.50 -13.37 -6.02
CA GLY A 241 -1.46 -12.32 -5.65
C GLY A 241 -1.66 -11.30 -6.77
N VAL A 242 -0.56 -10.85 -7.38
CA VAL A 242 -0.58 -9.93 -8.51
C VAL A 242 -1.33 -10.51 -9.70
N ILE A 243 -1.01 -11.76 -10.07
CA ILE A 243 -1.65 -12.44 -11.19
C ILE A 243 -3.15 -12.60 -10.95
N VAL A 244 -3.57 -13.04 -9.77
CA VAL A 244 -4.99 -13.18 -9.42
C VAL A 244 -5.74 -11.86 -9.56
N ALA A 245 -5.17 -10.74 -9.04
CA ALA A 245 -5.77 -9.41 -9.15
C ALA A 245 -6.08 -9.01 -10.60
N MET A 246 -5.17 -9.35 -11.54
CA MET A 246 -5.38 -9.03 -12.96
C MET A 246 -6.61 -9.72 -13.56
N PHE A 247 -6.96 -10.92 -13.06
CA PHE A 247 -8.10 -11.69 -13.57
C PHE A 247 -9.42 -11.41 -12.85
N ILE A 248 -9.44 -10.82 -11.65
CA ILE A 248 -10.67 -10.47 -10.95
C ILE A 248 -11.46 -9.46 -11.79
N PRO A 249 -12.74 -9.72 -12.10
CA PRO A 249 -13.56 -8.84 -12.92
C PRO A 249 -13.71 -7.45 -12.25
N ALA A 250 -13.60 -6.40 -13.06
CA ALA A 250 -13.92 -5.04 -12.70
C ALA A 250 -14.94 -4.50 -13.70
N LYS A 251 -15.95 -3.79 -13.25
CA LYS A 251 -16.86 -3.08 -14.13
C LYS A 251 -16.19 -1.77 -14.55
N GLY A 252 -15.92 -1.64 -15.86
CA GLY A 252 -15.36 -0.41 -16.42
C GLY A 252 -16.42 0.69 -16.58
N LYS A 253 -15.94 1.95 -16.85
CA LYS A 253 -16.79 3.14 -17.09
C LYS A 253 -17.87 2.98 -18.17
N GLY A 254 -17.83 1.91 -18.96
CA GLY A 254 -18.76 1.65 -20.08
C GLY A 254 -19.81 0.58 -19.81
N ASP A 255 -19.83 -0.06 -18.65
CA ASP A 255 -20.87 -1.04 -18.32
C ASP A 255 -22.21 -0.34 -18.06
N PRO A 256 -23.34 -0.89 -18.60
CA PRO A 256 -24.64 -0.25 -18.42
C PRO A 256 -24.97 -0.11 -16.94
N VAL A 257 -25.15 1.14 -16.51
CA VAL A 257 -25.67 1.46 -15.20
C VAL A 257 -27.04 0.78 -15.04
N VAL A 258 -27.20 -0.07 -14.04
CA VAL A 258 -28.51 -0.61 -13.71
C VAL A 258 -29.35 0.56 -13.22
N LYS A 259 -30.27 1.03 -14.08
CA LYS A 259 -31.27 2.03 -13.72
C LYS A 259 -32.32 1.35 -12.83
N GLU A 260 -32.13 1.39 -11.54
CA GLU A 260 -33.18 0.98 -10.62
C GLU A 260 -34.12 2.16 -10.39
N ARG A 261 -35.40 1.96 -10.65
CA ARG A 261 -36.44 2.94 -10.40
C ARG A 261 -36.75 2.91 -8.90
N ILE A 262 -36.29 3.93 -8.17
CA ILE A 262 -36.65 4.07 -6.77
C ILE A 262 -38.00 4.78 -6.72
N SER A 263 -39.00 4.09 -6.16
CA SER A 263 -40.39 4.62 -5.99
C SER A 263 -40.61 5.28 -4.65
N GLU A 264 -39.58 5.44 -3.82
CA GLU A 264 -39.69 6.05 -2.49
C GLU A 264 -39.07 7.45 -2.46
N SER A 265 -39.66 8.36 -1.70
CA SER A 265 -39.19 9.71 -1.49
C SER A 265 -37.91 9.70 -0.67
N VAL A 266 -36.85 10.27 -1.22
CA VAL A 266 -35.55 10.44 -0.55
C VAL A 266 -35.49 11.81 0.07
N THR A 267 -35.23 11.90 1.37
CA THR A 267 -34.94 13.17 2.03
C THR A 267 -33.47 13.55 1.80
N LEU A 268 -33.23 14.57 0.98
CA LEU A 268 -31.91 15.09 0.71
C LEU A 268 -31.57 16.21 1.69
N ILE A 269 -30.38 16.17 2.25
CA ILE A 269 -29.85 17.21 3.13
C ILE A 269 -28.69 17.91 2.39
N GLU A 270 -28.79 19.24 2.29
CA GLU A 270 -27.70 20.04 1.72
C GLU A 270 -26.45 19.95 2.61
N THR A 271 -25.30 19.71 2.01
CA THR A 271 -24.04 19.48 2.76
C THR A 271 -23.43 20.75 3.36
N GLY A 272 -24.09 21.89 3.25
CA GLY A 272 -23.72 23.14 3.95
C GLY A 272 -22.45 23.85 3.41
N ASP A 273 -21.88 23.36 2.32
CA ASP A 273 -20.64 23.91 1.73
C ASP A 273 -20.87 24.71 0.43
N ASN A 274 -22.11 25.05 0.10
CA ASN A 274 -22.51 25.80 -1.11
C ASN A 274 -22.02 25.19 -2.44
N THR A 275 -21.74 23.89 -2.48
CA THR A 275 -21.25 23.23 -3.69
C THR A 275 -22.36 22.68 -4.59
N GLY A 276 -23.64 22.82 -4.21
CA GLY A 276 -24.78 22.23 -4.92
C GLY A 276 -24.82 20.70 -4.83
N VAL A 277 -24.13 20.11 -3.86
CA VAL A 277 -24.10 18.66 -3.62
C VAL A 277 -25.10 18.32 -2.54
N PHE A 278 -26.04 17.43 -2.86
CA PHE A 278 -27.01 16.89 -1.92
C PHE A 278 -26.70 15.44 -1.62
N ARG A 279 -26.66 15.06 -0.35
CA ARG A 279 -26.47 13.70 0.11
C ARG A 279 -27.68 13.19 0.84
N GLY A 280 -28.15 12.02 0.47
CA GLY A 280 -29.22 11.31 1.14
C GLY A 280 -28.93 9.83 1.27
N SER A 281 -29.50 9.19 2.29
CA SER A 281 -29.46 7.74 2.47
C SER A 281 -30.86 7.18 2.26
N ILE A 282 -30.99 6.17 1.42
CA ILE A 282 -32.26 5.46 1.20
C ILE A 282 -32.37 4.26 2.13
N ASP A 283 -31.24 3.70 2.50
CA ASP A 283 -31.03 2.61 3.45
C ASP A 283 -29.59 2.73 3.94
N ASP A 284 -29.22 2.15 5.06
CA ASP A 284 -27.86 2.19 5.63
C ASP A 284 -26.76 1.75 4.65
N ARG A 285 -27.12 1.29 3.46
CA ARG A 285 -26.25 0.74 2.42
C ARG A 285 -26.20 1.55 1.14
N LEU A 286 -27.02 2.55 0.94
CA LEU A 286 -27.10 3.32 -0.31
C LEU A 286 -26.92 4.82 -0.04
N TYR A 287 -25.80 5.37 -0.51
CA TYR A 287 -25.57 6.82 -0.53
C TYR A 287 -25.87 7.38 -1.91
N VAL A 288 -26.69 8.42 -1.99
CA VAL A 288 -27.02 9.15 -3.22
C VAL A 288 -26.30 10.47 -3.18
N GLU A 289 -25.49 10.75 -4.18
CA GLU A 289 -24.85 12.04 -4.40
C GLU A 289 -25.40 12.64 -5.69
N LEU A 290 -26.08 13.78 -5.58
CA LEU A 290 -26.57 14.54 -6.71
C LEU A 290 -25.69 15.76 -6.90
N VAL A 291 -25.09 15.88 -8.08
CA VAL A 291 -24.29 17.04 -8.50
C VAL A 291 -25.09 17.77 -9.57
N ASP A 292 -25.22 19.08 -9.45
CA ASP A 292 -25.91 19.96 -10.42
C ASP A 292 -27.39 19.63 -10.67
N ALA A 293 -28.15 19.42 -9.60
CA ALA A 293 -29.61 19.54 -9.74
C ALA A 293 -29.97 21.02 -9.70
N ASP A 294 -30.68 21.54 -10.75
CA ASP A 294 -31.31 22.86 -10.76
C ASP A 294 -32.44 22.91 -9.69
N LEU A 295 -32.02 22.96 -8.43
CA LEU A 295 -32.91 23.04 -7.28
C LEU A 295 -32.93 24.50 -6.79
N ASN A 296 -33.90 25.25 -7.24
CA ASN A 296 -34.24 26.51 -6.61
C ASN A 296 -34.75 26.27 -5.18
N SER A 297 -33.92 26.61 -4.20
CA SER A 297 -34.15 26.95 -2.81
C SER A 297 -35.17 26.16 -1.97
N SER A 298 -34.72 25.76 -0.81
CA SER A 298 -35.39 25.30 0.41
C SER A 298 -36.13 23.97 0.34
N ALA A 299 -35.68 23.04 1.18
CA ALA A 299 -36.29 21.76 1.57
C ALA A 299 -37.40 21.27 0.60
N THR A 300 -36.97 20.65 -0.50
CA THR A 300 -37.90 20.21 -1.53
C THR A 300 -37.95 18.70 -1.52
N GLU A 301 -39.13 18.14 -1.32
CA GLU A 301 -39.43 16.77 -1.72
C GLU A 301 -39.20 16.66 -3.23
N VAL A 302 -38.13 16.00 -3.64
CA VAL A 302 -37.89 15.68 -5.05
C VAL A 302 -38.87 14.59 -5.44
N ASN A 303 -40.02 14.99 -5.98
CA ASN A 303 -40.97 14.10 -6.60
C ASN A 303 -40.37 13.62 -7.91
N THR A 304 -39.92 12.38 -7.92
CA THR A 304 -39.62 11.48 -9.05
C THR A 304 -39.39 12.11 -10.45
N GLY A 305 -38.29 12.80 -10.61
CA GLY A 305 -37.56 12.84 -11.87
C GLY A 305 -36.57 11.67 -11.90
N GLU A 306 -36.21 11.12 -13.06
CA GLU A 306 -35.24 10.03 -13.19
C GLU A 306 -33.93 10.43 -12.49
N VAL A 307 -33.75 9.97 -11.24
CA VAL A 307 -32.48 10.13 -10.53
C VAL A 307 -31.55 9.06 -11.06
N ASN A 308 -30.55 9.48 -11.84
CA ASN A 308 -29.48 8.59 -12.28
C ASN A 308 -28.58 8.30 -11.08
N ILE A 309 -28.94 7.30 -10.29
CA ILE A 309 -28.11 6.83 -9.20
C ILE A 309 -27.00 6.00 -9.81
N THR A 310 -25.81 6.55 -9.90
CA THR A 310 -24.59 5.77 -10.15
C THR A 310 -24.24 5.04 -8.86
N THR A 311 -24.96 3.97 -8.56
CA THR A 311 -24.51 3.03 -7.55
C THR A 311 -23.30 2.32 -8.11
N ARG A 312 -22.12 2.72 -7.69
CA ARG A 312 -20.97 1.81 -7.63
C ARG A 312 -21.30 0.83 -6.50
N THR A 313 -22.20 -0.08 -6.84
CA THR A 313 -22.78 -0.99 -5.89
C THR A 313 -21.72 -1.97 -5.42
N GLU A 314 -21.91 -2.44 -4.19
CA GLU A 314 -21.38 -3.65 -3.56
C GLU A 314 -21.29 -4.89 -4.49
N GLN A 315 -21.69 -4.79 -5.75
CA GLN A 315 -21.71 -5.86 -6.76
C GLN A 315 -20.41 -5.98 -7.57
N ASP A 316 -19.50 -4.97 -7.54
CA ASP A 316 -18.22 -5.11 -8.24
C ASP A 316 -17.27 -6.04 -7.46
N PRO A 317 -16.90 -7.21 -8.02
CA PRO A 317 -16.03 -8.16 -7.35
C PRO A 317 -14.68 -7.56 -6.94
N LEU A 318 -14.11 -6.66 -7.76
CA LEU A 318 -12.87 -5.96 -7.46
C LEU A 318 -13.03 -5.10 -6.21
N TYR A 319 -14.03 -4.25 -6.16
CA TYR A 319 -14.29 -3.34 -5.04
C TYR A 319 -14.56 -4.10 -3.73
N ARG A 320 -15.40 -5.16 -3.79
CA ARG A 320 -15.70 -6.01 -2.63
C ARG A 320 -14.46 -6.66 -2.05
N LEU A 321 -13.58 -7.18 -2.91
CA LEU A 321 -12.36 -7.84 -2.45
C LEU A 321 -11.36 -6.82 -1.90
N GLU A 322 -11.14 -5.71 -2.59
CA GLU A 322 -10.26 -4.61 -2.16
C GLU A 322 -10.64 -4.11 -0.76
N HIS A 323 -11.92 -3.71 -0.56
CA HIS A 323 -12.40 -3.22 0.74
C HIS A 323 -12.37 -4.30 1.82
N GLY A 324 -12.71 -5.54 1.48
CA GLY A 324 -12.65 -6.66 2.42
C GLY A 324 -11.24 -6.96 2.90
N LEU A 325 -10.23 -6.82 2.02
CA LEU A 325 -8.83 -7.08 2.36
C LEU A 325 -8.16 -5.91 3.08
N HIS A 326 -8.58 -4.66 2.81
CA HIS A 326 -7.91 -3.47 3.31
C HIS A 326 -7.73 -3.47 4.84
N ILE A 327 -8.78 -3.82 5.59
CA ILE A 327 -8.72 -3.91 7.07
C ILE A 327 -7.71 -4.95 7.52
N TRP A 328 -7.73 -6.15 6.92
CA TRP A 328 -6.80 -7.23 7.27
C TRP A 328 -5.35 -6.88 6.94
N VAL A 329 -5.12 -6.24 5.81
CA VAL A 329 -3.77 -5.82 5.41
C VAL A 329 -3.25 -4.73 6.34
N ALA A 330 -4.03 -3.68 6.58
CA ALA A 330 -3.59 -2.54 7.37
C ALA A 330 -3.40 -2.86 8.86
N PHE A 331 -4.27 -3.71 9.44
CA PHE A 331 -4.28 -3.94 10.89
C PHE A 331 -3.70 -5.28 11.34
N LEU A 332 -3.48 -6.22 10.43
CA LEU A 332 -2.91 -7.52 10.77
C LEU A 332 -1.64 -7.82 9.97
N ILE A 333 -1.72 -7.80 8.63
CA ILE A 333 -0.65 -8.30 7.76
C ILE A 333 0.60 -7.42 7.86
N LEU A 334 0.46 -6.11 7.63
CA LEU A 334 1.58 -5.19 7.70
C LEU A 334 2.19 -5.06 9.10
N PRO A 335 1.41 -4.94 10.21
CA PRO A 335 1.97 -4.98 11.55
C PRO A 335 2.68 -6.29 11.89
N LEU A 336 2.13 -7.45 11.48
CA LEU A 336 2.77 -8.74 11.70
C LEU A 336 4.05 -8.88 10.88
N PHE A 337 4.04 -8.41 9.64
CA PHE A 337 5.24 -8.33 8.79
C PHE A 337 6.31 -7.44 9.43
N ALA A 338 5.95 -6.26 9.92
CA ALA A 338 6.88 -5.37 10.61
C ALA A 338 7.42 -6.00 11.90
N LEU A 339 6.56 -6.68 12.67
CA LEU A 339 6.99 -7.42 13.85
C LEU A 339 8.01 -8.48 13.49
N ALA A 340 7.83 -9.22 12.41
CA ALA A 340 8.72 -10.31 11.99
C ALA A 340 10.05 -9.82 11.38
N ASN A 341 10.06 -8.65 10.71
CA ASN A 341 11.19 -8.23 9.89
C ASN A 341 11.94 -6.99 10.42
N ALA A 342 11.38 -6.20 11.35
CA ALA A 342 12.03 -5.00 11.87
C ALA A 342 12.95 -5.25 13.08
N GLY A 343 13.06 -6.48 13.57
CA GLY A 343 13.94 -6.84 14.68
C GLY A 343 15.41 -6.61 14.32
N VAL A 344 16.09 -5.75 15.10
CA VAL A 344 17.53 -5.45 14.95
C VAL A 344 18.19 -5.56 16.30
N SER A 345 19.30 -6.31 16.37
CA SER A 345 20.12 -6.36 17.57
C SER A 345 20.90 -5.06 17.73
N LEU A 346 20.70 -4.39 18.84
CA LEU A 346 21.50 -3.23 19.24
C LEU A 346 22.75 -3.65 20.04
N LYS A 347 22.87 -4.94 20.40
CA LYS A 347 24.01 -5.48 21.13
C LYS A 347 25.23 -5.55 20.21
N GLY A 348 26.30 -4.85 20.58
CA GLY A 348 27.53 -4.83 19.79
C GLY A 348 27.48 -3.92 18.55
N LEU A 349 26.42 -3.14 18.36
CA LEU A 349 26.42 -2.11 17.34
C LEU A 349 27.49 -1.05 17.60
N ASN A 350 28.49 -1.01 16.74
CA ASN A 350 29.46 0.07 16.65
C ASN A 350 29.01 1.09 15.60
N LEU A 351 29.52 2.30 15.64
CA LEU A 351 29.29 3.31 14.60
C LEU A 351 29.69 2.81 13.21
N ASP A 352 30.59 1.84 13.13
CA ASP A 352 31.06 1.24 11.89
C ASP A 352 29.92 0.59 11.09
N PHE A 353 28.91 0.02 11.74
CA PHE A 353 27.73 -0.55 11.05
C PHE A 353 26.93 0.48 10.26
N PHE A 354 26.91 1.73 10.74
CA PHE A 354 26.21 2.83 10.05
C PHE A 354 27.01 3.37 8.85
N VAL A 355 28.32 3.14 8.81
CA VAL A 355 29.20 3.55 7.69
C VAL A 355 29.45 2.43 6.69
N GLU A 356 28.95 1.21 6.95
CA GLU A 356 29.00 0.11 6.01
C GLU A 356 28.31 0.48 4.70
N PRO A 357 28.91 0.15 3.53
CA PRO A 357 28.40 0.57 2.23
C PRO A 357 26.95 0.19 1.97
N VAL A 358 26.50 -0.98 2.45
CA VAL A 358 25.10 -1.42 2.31
C VAL A 358 24.16 -0.54 3.13
N THR A 359 24.47 -0.32 4.41
CA THR A 359 23.66 0.55 5.28
C THR A 359 23.60 1.98 4.75
N LEU A 360 24.77 2.56 4.39
CA LEU A 360 24.84 3.89 3.79
C LEU A 360 24.09 3.97 2.47
N GLY A 361 24.23 2.97 1.62
CA GLY A 361 23.58 2.92 0.32
C GLY A 361 22.07 2.94 0.45
N VAL A 362 21.51 2.15 1.38
CA VAL A 362 20.08 2.14 1.69
C VAL A 362 19.67 3.47 2.32
N ALA A 363 20.38 3.92 3.35
CA ALA A 363 20.02 5.13 4.09
C ALA A 363 20.07 6.39 3.22
N LEU A 364 21.16 6.61 2.49
CA LEU A 364 21.31 7.76 1.61
C LEU A 364 20.40 7.66 0.38
N GLY A 365 20.19 6.44 -0.13
CA GLY A 365 19.25 6.20 -1.24
C GLY A 365 17.83 6.62 -0.88
N LEU A 366 17.31 6.21 0.28
CA LEU A 366 15.97 6.58 0.76
C LEU A 366 15.89 8.06 1.16
N LEU A 367 16.83 8.52 2.02
CA LEU A 367 16.75 9.87 2.62
C LEU A 367 17.07 10.99 1.64
N LEU A 368 18.04 10.81 0.76
CA LEU A 368 18.50 11.81 -0.19
C LEU A 368 18.15 11.44 -1.63
N GLY A 369 18.43 10.20 -2.02
CA GLY A 369 18.24 9.75 -3.40
C GLY A 369 16.80 9.84 -3.86
N LYS A 370 15.86 9.40 -3.04
CA LYS A 370 14.45 9.41 -3.38
C LYS A 370 13.89 10.84 -3.52
N PRO A 371 14.07 11.74 -2.54
CA PRO A 371 13.63 13.13 -2.71
C PRO A 371 14.31 13.86 -3.87
N ILE A 372 15.62 13.66 -4.06
CA ILE A 372 16.35 14.26 -5.18
C ILE A 372 15.81 13.73 -6.51
N GLY A 373 15.61 12.42 -6.62
CA GLY A 373 15.10 11.79 -7.82
C GLY A 373 13.70 12.28 -8.20
N VAL A 374 12.77 12.25 -7.22
CA VAL A 374 11.40 12.76 -7.40
C VAL A 374 11.40 14.22 -7.82
N MET A 375 12.16 15.08 -7.14
CA MET A 375 12.23 16.52 -7.44
C MET A 375 12.87 16.80 -8.80
N LEU A 376 14.01 16.18 -9.08
CA LEU A 376 14.79 16.40 -10.31
C LEU A 376 13.99 15.98 -11.55
N PHE A 377 13.43 14.77 -11.54
CA PHE A 377 12.67 14.25 -12.67
C PHE A 377 11.38 15.03 -12.89
N THR A 378 10.67 15.41 -11.80
CA THR A 378 9.51 16.28 -11.89
C THR A 378 9.87 17.64 -12.46
N TYR A 379 10.97 18.26 -12.00
CA TYR A 379 11.44 19.54 -12.54
C TYR A 379 11.76 19.46 -14.05
N ILE A 380 12.45 18.39 -14.46
CA ILE A 380 12.73 18.12 -15.88
C ILE A 380 11.42 17.91 -16.66
N GLY A 381 10.49 17.11 -16.15
CA GLY A 381 9.20 16.83 -16.77
C GLY A 381 8.36 18.09 -16.98
N ILE A 382 8.34 18.99 -16.01
CA ILE A 382 7.64 20.29 -16.11
C ILE A 382 8.33 21.21 -17.13
N THR A 383 9.67 21.26 -17.09
CA THR A 383 10.44 22.09 -18.04
C THR A 383 10.24 21.63 -19.48
N LEU A 384 10.16 20.32 -19.71
CA LEU A 384 9.86 19.71 -21.01
C LEU A 384 8.36 19.72 -21.35
N LYS A 385 7.48 20.25 -20.47
CA LYS A 385 6.02 20.34 -20.63
C LYS A 385 5.32 18.98 -20.73
N PHE A 386 5.89 17.94 -20.14
CA PHE A 386 5.25 16.62 -20.07
C PHE A 386 4.23 16.52 -18.93
N CYS A 387 4.42 17.32 -17.87
CA CYS A 387 3.55 17.34 -16.71
C CYS A 387 3.50 18.75 -16.09
N SER A 388 2.61 18.93 -15.10
CA SER A 388 2.50 20.14 -14.30
C SER A 388 2.37 19.76 -12.82
N LEU A 389 2.73 20.66 -11.89
CA LEU A 389 2.45 20.47 -10.48
C LEU A 389 0.94 20.35 -10.24
N PRO A 390 0.52 19.60 -9.21
CA PRO A 390 -0.87 19.54 -8.82
C PRO A 390 -1.41 20.93 -8.45
N THR A 391 -2.71 21.13 -8.61
CA THR A 391 -3.36 22.40 -8.29
C THR A 391 -3.17 22.74 -6.82
N ASN A 392 -2.88 24.01 -6.54
CA ASN A 392 -2.66 24.55 -5.18
C ASN A 392 -1.48 23.93 -4.41
N VAL A 393 -0.48 23.38 -5.10
CA VAL A 393 0.72 22.80 -4.50
C VAL A 393 1.95 23.67 -4.84
N GLU A 394 2.68 24.08 -3.81
CA GLU A 394 3.96 24.76 -3.94
C GLU A 394 5.13 23.77 -3.97
N TRP A 395 6.27 24.17 -4.56
CA TRP A 395 7.49 23.36 -4.60
C TRP A 395 7.99 22.92 -3.21
N LYS A 396 7.78 23.75 -2.17
CA LYS A 396 8.16 23.41 -0.79
C LYS A 396 7.30 22.26 -0.25
N GLN A 397 6.01 22.26 -0.55
CA GLN A 397 5.09 21.20 -0.16
C GLN A 397 5.39 19.93 -0.95
N TYR A 398 5.69 20.08 -2.25
CA TYR A 398 6.08 18.95 -3.10
C TYR A 398 7.41 18.32 -2.65
N PHE A 399 8.38 19.12 -2.16
CA PHE A 399 9.60 18.60 -1.54
C PHE A 399 9.31 17.85 -0.25
N GLY A 400 8.38 18.33 0.58
CA GLY A 400 7.93 17.60 1.76
C GLY A 400 7.29 16.26 1.43
N LEU A 401 6.49 16.19 0.34
CA LEU A 401 5.96 14.94 -0.22
C LEU A 401 7.11 14.02 -0.67
N ALA A 402 8.08 14.56 -1.40
CA ALA A 402 9.22 13.79 -1.88
C ALA A 402 10.05 13.19 -0.72
N LEU A 403 10.16 13.90 0.41
CA LEU A 403 10.75 13.36 1.63
C LEU A 403 9.91 12.20 2.20
N LEU A 404 8.58 12.32 2.25
CA LEU A 404 7.71 11.23 2.71
C LEU A 404 7.79 10.02 1.79
N ALA A 405 7.96 10.19 0.49
CA ALA A 405 8.20 9.10 -0.45
C ALA A 405 9.51 8.34 -0.14
N GLY A 406 10.45 8.95 0.59
CA GLY A 406 11.66 8.30 1.11
C GLY A 406 11.43 7.35 2.29
N ILE A 407 10.20 7.21 2.78
CA ILE A 407 9.83 6.19 3.77
C ILE A 407 9.69 4.86 3.04
N GLY A 408 10.69 4.00 3.10
CA GLY A 408 10.68 2.71 2.40
C GLY A 408 10.24 1.53 3.27
N PHE A 409 10.27 1.69 4.56
CA PHE A 409 10.10 0.75 5.68
C PHE A 409 9.69 -0.68 5.29
N THR A 410 8.40 -1.05 5.25
CA THR A 410 7.96 -2.44 5.00
C THR A 410 8.40 -2.96 3.63
N MET A 411 8.27 -2.15 2.58
CA MET A 411 8.64 -2.56 1.23
C MET A 411 10.15 -2.70 1.05
N SER A 412 10.94 -1.78 1.62
CA SER A 412 12.40 -1.90 1.60
C SER A 412 12.90 -3.08 2.43
N LEU A 413 12.27 -3.39 3.59
CA LEU A 413 12.59 -4.59 4.36
C LEU A 413 12.23 -5.87 3.58
N PHE A 414 11.09 -5.87 2.89
CA PHE A 414 10.67 -6.99 2.07
C PHE A 414 11.67 -7.26 0.93
N ILE A 415 12.02 -6.23 0.15
CA ILE A 415 13.02 -6.37 -0.93
C ILE A 415 14.39 -6.77 -0.36
N GLY A 416 14.75 -6.26 0.82
CA GLY A 416 15.98 -6.62 1.51
C GLY A 416 16.06 -8.10 1.90
N GLY A 417 14.94 -8.66 2.38
CA GLY A 417 14.83 -10.09 2.68
C GLY A 417 14.90 -10.98 1.44
N LEU A 418 14.48 -10.45 0.26
CA LEU A 418 14.62 -11.15 -1.02
C LEU A 418 16.02 -11.02 -1.62
N ALA A 419 16.72 -9.92 -1.33
CA ALA A 419 18.04 -9.65 -1.87
C ALA A 419 19.15 -10.41 -1.14
N PHE A 420 18.97 -10.73 0.14
CA PHE A 420 19.99 -11.30 0.97
C PHE A 420 19.46 -12.42 1.88
N ASP A 421 20.03 -13.61 1.75
CA ASP A 421 19.80 -14.74 2.68
C ASP A 421 20.63 -14.62 3.95
N ASP A 422 21.77 -13.90 3.89
CA ASP A 422 22.70 -13.74 5.00
C ASP A 422 22.18 -12.74 6.03
N GLU A 423 22.10 -13.17 7.30
CA GLU A 423 21.61 -12.34 8.41
C GLU A 423 22.45 -11.08 8.64
N GLY A 424 23.74 -11.11 8.34
CA GLY A 424 24.63 -9.95 8.45
C GLY A 424 24.19 -8.84 7.50
N PHE A 425 23.97 -9.18 6.22
CA PHE A 425 23.46 -8.24 5.23
C PHE A 425 22.05 -7.76 5.57
N GLN A 426 21.17 -8.66 6.03
CA GLN A 426 19.82 -8.28 6.45
C GLN A 426 19.84 -7.28 7.61
N THR A 427 20.75 -7.45 8.57
CA THR A 427 20.93 -6.51 9.69
C THR A 427 21.36 -5.12 9.18
N LEU A 428 22.32 -5.05 8.25
CA LEU A 428 22.76 -3.79 7.63
C LEU A 428 21.62 -3.10 6.89
N VAL A 429 20.81 -3.85 6.15
CA VAL A 429 19.62 -3.34 5.46
C VAL A 429 18.59 -2.79 6.46
N ARG A 430 18.24 -3.56 7.50
CA ARG A 430 17.28 -3.14 8.53
C ARG A 430 17.70 -1.83 9.18
N LEU A 431 18.98 -1.68 9.54
CA LEU A 431 19.54 -0.43 10.10
C LEU A 431 19.38 0.74 9.12
N GLY A 432 19.76 0.55 7.85
CA GLY A 432 19.64 1.58 6.82
C GLY A 432 18.17 1.99 6.59
N VAL A 433 17.28 1.02 6.47
CA VAL A 433 15.85 1.25 6.21
C VAL A 433 15.18 1.96 7.39
N ILE A 434 15.37 1.50 8.63
CA ILE A 434 14.72 2.06 9.82
C ILE A 434 15.18 3.50 10.04
N THR A 435 16.51 3.72 9.99
CA THR A 435 17.07 5.07 10.22
C THR A 435 16.63 6.07 9.15
N ALA A 436 16.68 5.66 7.88
CA ALA A 436 16.25 6.52 6.78
C ALA A 436 14.74 6.80 6.79
N SER A 437 13.91 5.78 7.03
CA SER A 437 12.46 5.94 7.06
C SER A 437 12.00 6.86 8.19
N LEU A 438 12.60 6.74 9.38
CA LEU A 438 12.32 7.64 10.49
C LEU A 438 12.76 9.08 10.16
N ALA A 439 13.99 9.25 9.64
CA ALA A 439 14.50 10.55 9.26
C ALA A 439 13.63 11.21 8.16
N SER A 440 13.27 10.46 7.12
CA SER A 440 12.40 10.91 6.03
C SER A 440 11.01 11.31 6.54
N GLY A 441 10.42 10.50 7.43
CA GLY A 441 9.13 10.79 8.05
C GLY A 441 9.16 12.08 8.88
N VAL A 442 10.15 12.23 9.74
CA VAL A 442 10.33 13.44 10.58
C VAL A 442 10.57 14.68 9.72
N LEU A 443 11.51 14.62 8.78
CA LEU A 443 11.83 15.76 7.91
C LEU A 443 10.65 16.13 7.01
N GLY A 444 9.97 15.13 6.43
CA GLY A 444 8.78 15.34 5.60
C GLY A 444 7.64 15.98 6.40
N TYR A 445 7.37 15.48 7.61
CA TYR A 445 6.37 16.05 8.51
C TYR A 445 6.65 17.51 8.82
N PHE A 446 7.87 17.84 9.27
CA PHE A 446 8.22 19.23 9.61
C PHE A 446 8.21 20.14 8.39
N THR A 447 8.69 19.68 7.24
CA THR A 447 8.67 20.45 5.98
C THR A 447 7.24 20.80 5.59
N LEU A 448 6.33 19.82 5.61
CA LEU A 448 4.91 20.04 5.28
C LEU A 448 4.19 20.88 6.34
N ARG A 449 4.53 20.71 7.62
CA ARG A 449 3.96 21.52 8.71
C ARG A 449 4.31 23.00 8.58
N ILE A 450 5.52 23.31 8.13
CA ILE A 450 6.03 24.69 7.98
C ILE A 450 5.49 25.31 6.68
N SER A 451 5.44 24.54 5.58
CA SER A 451 4.98 25.00 4.28
C SER A 451 3.46 24.95 4.08
N GLY A 452 2.74 24.18 4.91
CA GLY A 452 1.29 24.06 4.83
C GLY A 452 0.60 25.28 5.42
N THR A 453 -0.18 25.98 4.62
CA THR A 453 -1.12 27.01 5.09
C THR A 453 -2.38 26.33 5.59
N LYS A 454 -2.82 26.66 6.83
CA LYS A 454 -4.17 26.25 7.26
C LYS A 454 -5.18 26.77 6.24
N GLN A 455 -5.83 25.90 5.51
CA GLN A 455 -7.04 26.29 4.80
C GLN A 455 -8.07 26.70 5.86
N ILE A 456 -8.29 27.99 5.96
CA ILE A 456 -9.42 28.53 6.73
C ILE A 456 -10.62 28.20 5.84
N ASN A 457 -11.41 27.22 6.23
CA ASN A 457 -12.74 27.04 5.66
C ASN A 457 -13.54 28.30 5.99
N ILE A 458 -13.70 29.17 4.98
CA ILE A 458 -14.59 30.34 5.00
C ILE A 458 -15.97 29.87 4.59
#